data_39c1785386b83e8bed9f8e1cb31c8fbe
#
_entry.id   39c1785386b83e8bed9f8e1cb31c8fbe
#
_cell.length_a   1.000
_cell.length_b   1.000
_cell.length_c   1.000
_cell.angle_alpha   90.00
_cell.angle_beta   90.00
_cell.angle_gamma   90.00
#
_symmetry.space_group_name_H-M   'P 1'
#
loop_
_entity.id
_entity.type
_entity.pdbx_description
1 polymer ?
#
loop_
_entity_poly.entity_id
_entity_poly.type
_entity_poly.pdbx_seq_one_letter_code
_entity_poly.pdbx_strand_id
1 'polypeptide(L)'
;MLHELEYPFDSEYILKKSKSLKRRLLEENTQRIPKKIAVLGGSTTHDIIRILELFLLNQGIEPTFYESEYGMYWEDAMFGNEELNAFGPDLVYIHTSFRNLRSLPEVKDSREQVEDKLRSEFEHFQVMWEKLADTWHCPIIQDNFELPYYRLMGNQDGADFHGRTWYVNRMNQMFADYAAEHQNFLINDICYQSAAYGLDEWSAPFFWHMYKYSLCLKAIPWMAHNVANIMKSLYGKNKKSLVLDLDNTLWGGIVGDDGPENLEIGQETNLGQVYAEFQSYVKSLKDYGVMLNVASKNEEENALAGLNHPAGVLKPEDFLIIAANWEPKSRNILEIAHQLNILPDSLVFADDNPAEREIVRQQAPGVTAPEIGRPEDYIRVLDRGGYFEVTSLSEDDRKRNEMYQANLKREKAQASFADYAEYLRSLDMKATIRSFEPVYMARIAQLTNKSNQFNLTTQRMTQAQIEQMAADDSYITLYGKLEDKFGDNGVVSVVIAQREEKAAHIRLWLMSCRVLKRDMELAMLDELVERCQEAGIEEIYGYYYPTAKNNMVRKFYGELGFGKCSEDEAGNSVWKLNTAGYEKRNHVIEVES
;
A
#
# COMPACT_ATOMS: atom_id res chain seq x y z
N MET A 1 -13.31 -3.34 11.38
CA MET A 1 -12.93 -1.92 11.12
C MET A 1 -14.10 -1.03 11.54
N LEU A 2 -13.81 0.10 12.20
CA LEU A 2 -14.83 1.06 12.63
C LEU A 2 -15.11 2.06 11.50
N HIS A 3 -16.35 2.10 11.05
CA HIS A 3 -16.80 2.97 9.97
C HIS A 3 -16.63 4.47 10.31
N GLU A 4 -16.73 4.84 11.59
CA GLU A 4 -16.51 6.21 12.05
C GLU A 4 -15.09 6.74 11.79
N LEU A 5 -14.14 5.85 11.45
CA LEU A 5 -12.76 6.19 11.07
C LEU A 5 -12.51 6.07 9.55
N GLU A 6 -13.56 5.86 8.75
CA GLU A 6 -13.47 5.89 7.29
C GLU A 6 -13.84 7.29 6.78
N TYR A 7 -13.15 7.74 5.73
CA TYR A 7 -13.47 9.02 5.10
C TYR A 7 -14.77 8.91 4.27
N PRO A 8 -15.68 9.90 4.36
CA PRO A 8 -15.64 11.11 5.17
C PRO A 8 -16.00 10.84 6.64
N PHE A 9 -15.18 11.36 7.55
CA PHE A 9 -15.37 11.20 9.00
C PHE A 9 -15.64 12.53 9.71
N ASP A 10 -16.25 12.46 10.89
CA ASP A 10 -16.45 13.60 11.78
C ASP A 10 -15.23 13.79 12.71
N SER A 11 -14.41 14.81 12.43
CA SER A 11 -13.23 15.15 13.22
C SER A 11 -13.56 15.45 14.69
N GLU A 12 -14.66 16.14 14.95
CA GLU A 12 -15.05 16.49 16.34
C GLU A 12 -15.46 15.24 17.12
N TYR A 13 -16.19 14.33 16.48
CA TYR A 13 -16.56 13.06 17.05
C TYR A 13 -15.33 12.21 17.39
N ILE A 14 -14.38 12.09 16.46
CA ILE A 14 -13.14 11.33 16.66
C ILE A 14 -12.35 11.89 17.85
N LEU A 15 -12.12 13.21 17.88
CA LEU A 15 -11.40 13.88 18.97
C LEU A 15 -12.07 13.65 20.33
N LYS A 16 -13.39 13.80 20.37
CA LYS A 16 -14.19 13.64 21.60
C LYS A 16 -14.27 12.20 22.08
N LYS A 17 -14.33 11.23 21.16
CA LYS A 17 -14.57 9.81 21.44
C LYS A 17 -13.31 8.93 21.33
N SER A 18 -12.14 9.52 21.16
CA SER A 18 -10.88 8.79 20.91
C SER A 18 -10.63 7.63 21.86
N LYS A 19 -10.83 7.81 23.17
CA LYS A 19 -10.66 6.73 24.17
C LYS A 19 -11.64 5.58 23.97
N SER A 20 -12.90 5.87 23.64
CA SER A 20 -13.93 4.86 23.39
C SER A 20 -13.67 4.11 22.09
N LEU A 21 -13.26 4.82 21.04
CA LEU A 21 -12.89 4.23 19.75
C LEU A 21 -11.68 3.30 19.90
N LYS A 22 -10.63 3.73 20.63
CA LYS A 22 -9.46 2.89 20.91
C LYS A 22 -9.86 1.60 21.64
N ARG A 23 -10.69 1.69 22.68
CA ARG A 23 -11.16 0.51 23.41
C ARG A 23 -11.89 -0.46 22.49
N ARG A 24 -12.84 0.02 21.66
CA ARG A 24 -13.58 -0.82 20.70
C ARG A 24 -12.63 -1.51 19.72
N LEU A 25 -11.64 -0.79 19.17
CA LEU A 25 -10.63 -1.37 18.28
C LEU A 25 -9.82 -2.47 18.96
N LEU A 26 -9.46 -2.30 20.23
CA LEU A 26 -8.68 -3.31 20.98
C LEU A 26 -9.53 -4.51 21.41
N GLU A 27 -10.83 -4.33 21.64
CA GLU A 27 -11.78 -5.42 21.90
C GLU A 27 -12.01 -6.32 20.67
N GLU A 28 -11.84 -5.79 19.46
CA GLU A 28 -11.81 -6.60 18.24
C GLU A 28 -10.59 -7.52 18.27
N ASN A 29 -10.80 -8.84 18.32
CA ASN A 29 -9.72 -9.85 18.28
C ASN A 29 -9.14 -9.96 16.85
N THR A 30 -8.60 -8.85 16.33
CA THR A 30 -8.04 -8.74 14.99
C THR A 30 -6.52 -8.82 15.09
N GLN A 31 -5.91 -9.72 14.33
CA GLN A 31 -4.45 -9.78 14.23
C GLN A 31 -3.92 -8.52 13.56
N ARG A 32 -3.05 -7.79 14.26
CA ARG A 32 -2.41 -6.57 13.78
C ARG A 32 -0.92 -6.79 13.59
N ILE A 33 -0.33 -5.96 12.74
CA ILE A 33 1.13 -5.95 12.52
C ILE A 33 1.74 -5.00 13.56
N PRO A 34 2.57 -5.49 14.51
CA PRO A 34 3.23 -4.60 15.46
C PRO A 34 4.27 -3.74 14.75
N LYS A 35 4.32 -2.44 15.06
CA LYS A 35 5.27 -1.48 14.49
C LYS A 35 5.72 -0.45 15.51
N LYS A 36 7.03 -0.23 15.58
CA LYS A 36 7.68 0.82 16.37
C LYS A 36 7.83 2.07 15.52
N ILE A 37 7.20 3.16 15.93
CA ILE A 37 7.16 4.41 15.17
C ILE A 37 7.78 5.52 16.03
N ALA A 38 8.91 6.09 15.60
CA ALA A 38 9.45 7.28 16.23
C ALA A 38 8.80 8.52 15.60
N VAL A 39 8.21 9.37 16.43
CA VAL A 39 7.63 10.65 16.03
C VAL A 39 8.55 11.78 16.52
N LEU A 40 9.21 12.45 15.57
CA LEU A 40 10.13 13.56 15.82
C LEU A 40 9.42 14.87 15.49
N GLY A 41 9.07 15.64 16.53
CA GLY A 41 8.19 16.80 16.40
C GLY A 41 8.89 18.15 16.50
N GLY A 42 8.74 18.98 15.45
CA GLY A 42 9.06 20.41 15.49
C GLY A 42 7.95 21.26 16.13
N SER A 43 6.82 20.65 16.48
CA SER A 43 5.69 21.21 17.21
C SER A 43 5.14 20.16 18.18
N THR A 44 4.06 20.48 18.92
CA THR A 44 3.41 19.51 19.83
C THR A 44 2.75 18.38 19.04
N THR A 45 3.10 17.13 19.34
CA THR A 45 2.68 15.91 18.61
C THR A 45 1.73 15.00 19.36
N HIS A 46 1.55 15.20 20.66
CA HIS A 46 0.81 14.29 21.53
C HIS A 46 -0.61 13.93 21.02
N ASP A 47 -1.40 14.93 20.64
CA ASP A 47 -2.75 14.66 20.10
C ASP A 47 -2.70 14.05 18.69
N ILE A 48 -1.66 14.36 17.90
CA ILE A 48 -1.43 13.75 16.58
C ILE A 48 -1.20 12.24 16.77
N ILE A 49 -0.30 11.85 17.64
CA ILE A 49 0.02 10.45 17.97
C ILE A 49 -1.23 9.71 18.45
N ARG A 50 -1.98 10.32 19.38
CA ARG A 50 -3.21 9.74 19.93
C ARG A 50 -4.26 9.44 18.86
N ILE A 51 -4.39 10.31 17.86
CA ILE A 51 -5.36 10.12 16.78
C ILE A 51 -4.79 9.21 15.68
N LEU A 52 -3.51 9.32 15.36
CA LEU A 52 -2.81 8.42 14.42
C LEU A 52 -2.93 6.96 14.87
N GLU A 53 -2.81 6.69 16.17
CA GLU A 53 -2.99 5.36 16.75
C GLU A 53 -4.35 4.75 16.37
N LEU A 54 -5.44 5.54 16.41
CA LEU A 54 -6.78 5.05 16.05
C LEU A 54 -6.85 4.60 14.59
N PHE A 55 -6.33 5.41 13.67
CA PHE A 55 -6.34 5.07 12.25
C PHE A 55 -5.45 3.86 11.95
N LEU A 56 -4.29 3.75 12.58
CA LEU A 56 -3.39 2.61 12.41
C LEU A 56 -4.03 1.32 12.94
N LEU A 57 -4.61 1.34 14.14
CA LEU A 57 -5.33 0.19 14.69
C LEU A 57 -6.49 -0.22 13.78
N ASN A 58 -7.25 0.73 13.25
CA ASN A 58 -8.35 0.46 12.31
C ASN A 58 -7.87 -0.18 11.01
N GLN A 59 -6.63 0.12 10.58
CA GLN A 59 -6.00 -0.42 9.38
C GLN A 59 -5.21 -1.73 9.64
N GLY A 60 -5.28 -2.28 10.86
CA GLY A 60 -4.61 -3.53 11.22
C GLY A 60 -3.11 -3.38 11.44
N ILE A 61 -2.68 -2.23 11.94
CA ILE A 61 -1.32 -1.94 12.42
C ILE A 61 -1.41 -1.64 13.91
N GLU A 62 -0.58 -2.29 14.72
CA GLU A 62 -0.48 -2.04 16.16
C GLU A 62 0.77 -1.22 16.45
N PRO A 63 0.63 0.12 16.62
CA PRO A 63 1.78 0.98 16.81
C PRO A 63 2.25 0.99 18.26
N THR A 64 3.57 1.04 18.44
CA THR A 64 4.23 1.53 19.66
C THR A 64 4.97 2.79 19.27
N PHE A 65 4.83 3.87 20.06
CA PHE A 65 5.40 5.15 19.71
C PHE A 65 6.56 5.54 20.64
N TYR A 66 7.59 6.11 20.05
CA TYR A 66 8.50 7.04 20.69
C TYR A 66 8.06 8.46 20.30
N GLU A 67 7.97 9.37 21.26
CA GLU A 67 7.63 10.78 21.04
C GLU A 67 8.82 11.64 21.50
N SER A 68 9.41 12.42 20.57
CA SER A 68 10.45 13.38 20.95
C SER A 68 9.88 14.51 21.81
N GLU A 69 10.67 15.06 22.69
CA GLU A 69 10.29 16.29 23.38
C GLU A 69 10.08 17.44 22.38
N TYR A 70 9.22 18.38 22.75
CA TYR A 70 8.89 19.53 21.92
C TYR A 70 10.13 20.25 21.37
N GLY A 71 10.20 20.31 20.04
CA GLY A 71 11.28 21.02 19.33
C GLY A 71 12.62 20.31 19.27
N MET A 72 12.74 19.10 19.86
CA MET A 72 14.00 18.35 19.89
C MET A 72 14.17 17.38 18.70
N TYR A 73 13.33 17.49 17.67
CA TYR A 73 13.31 16.57 16.53
C TYR A 73 14.68 16.45 15.83
N TRP A 74 15.40 17.56 15.72
CA TRP A 74 16.71 17.60 15.07
C TRP A 74 17.83 17.06 15.97
N GLU A 75 17.83 17.45 17.25
CA GLU A 75 18.79 16.98 18.24
C GLU A 75 18.68 15.48 18.46
N ASP A 76 17.46 14.94 18.59
CA ASP A 76 17.22 13.50 18.72
C ASP A 76 17.68 12.74 17.46
N ALA A 77 17.44 13.29 16.27
CA ALA A 77 17.88 12.69 15.02
C ALA A 77 19.40 12.68 14.87
N MET A 78 20.07 13.79 15.21
CA MET A 78 21.51 13.96 14.97
C MET A 78 22.39 13.31 16.04
N PHE A 79 21.98 13.40 17.31
CA PHE A 79 22.80 12.93 18.43
C PHE A 79 22.24 11.67 19.06
N GLY A 80 20.94 11.37 18.82
CA GLY A 80 20.20 10.30 19.49
C GLY A 80 20.02 10.58 20.98
N ASN A 81 19.33 9.68 21.64
CA ASN A 81 19.28 9.59 23.09
C ASN A 81 19.13 8.12 23.49
N GLU A 82 19.33 7.79 24.77
CA GLU A 82 19.30 6.40 25.23
C GLU A 82 17.93 5.73 24.96
N GLU A 83 16.83 6.48 25.15
CA GLU A 83 15.49 5.97 24.95
C GLU A 83 15.19 5.67 23.46
N LEU A 84 15.50 6.61 22.56
CA LEU A 84 15.30 6.42 21.12
C LEU A 84 16.19 5.30 20.57
N ASN A 85 17.45 5.23 21.02
CA ASN A 85 18.37 4.18 20.60
C ASN A 85 17.91 2.79 21.09
N ALA A 86 17.42 2.68 22.32
CA ALA A 86 16.86 1.44 22.85
C ALA A 86 15.51 1.09 22.19
N PHE A 87 14.74 2.08 21.74
CA PHE A 87 13.48 1.88 21.07
C PHE A 87 13.66 1.18 19.71
N GLY A 88 14.62 1.62 18.88
CA GLY A 88 14.90 1.04 17.57
C GLY A 88 13.68 1.05 16.64
N PRO A 89 13.35 2.17 15.99
CA PRO A 89 12.14 2.33 15.23
C PRO A 89 12.12 1.49 13.94
N ASP A 90 10.93 1.00 13.57
CA ASP A 90 10.63 0.43 12.25
C ASP A 90 10.28 1.52 11.21
N LEU A 91 9.98 2.72 11.68
CA LEU A 91 9.61 3.89 10.86
C LEU A 91 9.82 5.17 11.67
N VAL A 92 10.32 6.21 11.01
CA VAL A 92 10.41 7.56 11.57
C VAL A 92 9.40 8.47 10.89
N TYR A 93 8.59 9.18 11.67
CA TYR A 93 7.71 10.26 11.20
C TYR A 93 8.22 11.59 11.75
N ILE A 94 8.53 12.51 10.85
CA ILE A 94 9.05 13.85 11.18
C ILE A 94 7.95 14.87 10.91
N HIS A 95 7.39 15.43 12.00
CA HIS A 95 6.36 16.44 11.95
C HIS A 95 6.94 17.84 12.06
N THR A 96 7.02 18.56 10.96
CA THR A 96 7.47 19.94 10.88
C THR A 96 6.48 20.83 10.14
N SER A 97 6.59 22.13 10.30
CA SER A 97 5.79 23.15 9.64
C SER A 97 6.69 24.28 9.13
N PHE A 98 6.18 25.22 8.35
CA PHE A 98 6.98 26.38 7.92
C PHE A 98 7.60 27.17 9.09
N ARG A 99 7.07 27.00 10.31
CA ARG A 99 7.59 27.65 11.53
C ARG A 99 8.89 27.05 12.02
N ASN A 100 9.28 25.89 11.51
CA ASN A 100 10.55 25.23 11.81
C ASN A 100 11.68 25.67 10.86
N LEU A 101 11.37 26.48 9.84
CA LEU A 101 12.40 27.09 9.00
C LEU A 101 13.18 28.13 9.83
N ARG A 102 14.51 27.93 9.95
CA ARG A 102 15.40 28.75 10.79
C ARG A 102 15.67 30.11 10.18
N SER A 103 15.69 30.19 8.84
CA SER A 103 15.93 31.45 8.14
C SER A 103 14.91 31.65 7.03
N LEU A 104 14.36 32.86 6.98
CA LEU A 104 13.44 33.28 5.93
C LEU A 104 14.06 34.47 5.17
N PRO A 105 13.63 34.71 3.91
CA PRO A 105 14.13 35.86 3.15
C PRO A 105 13.73 37.18 3.79
N GLU A 106 14.62 38.15 3.71
CA GLU A 106 14.41 39.54 4.12
C GLU A 106 14.50 40.46 2.89
N VAL A 107 13.80 41.59 2.92
CA VAL A 107 13.75 42.56 1.79
C VAL A 107 15.14 43.08 1.37
N LYS A 108 16.11 43.08 2.29
CA LYS A 108 17.48 43.52 2.02
C LYS A 108 18.38 42.47 1.39
N ASP A 109 17.94 41.21 1.34
CA ASP A 109 18.75 40.11 0.84
C ASP A 109 18.92 40.22 -0.69
N SER A 110 20.10 39.94 -1.19
CA SER A 110 20.29 39.72 -2.61
C SER A 110 19.70 38.34 -3.00
N ARG A 111 19.47 38.13 -4.27
CA ARG A 111 19.00 36.82 -4.77
C ARG A 111 19.95 35.69 -4.36
N GLU A 112 21.24 35.90 -4.48
CA GLU A 112 22.26 34.93 -4.07
C GLU A 112 22.14 34.60 -2.57
N GLN A 113 21.94 35.60 -1.72
CA GLN A 113 21.74 35.38 -0.28
C GLN A 113 20.47 34.56 0.03
N VAL A 114 19.38 34.79 -0.70
CA VAL A 114 18.15 33.98 -0.54
C VAL A 114 18.38 32.54 -1.01
N GLU A 115 19.08 32.35 -2.12
CA GLU A 115 19.42 31.01 -2.63
C GLU A 115 20.39 30.27 -1.67
N ASP A 116 21.30 30.97 -1.03
CA ASP A 116 22.18 30.41 0.00
C ASP A 116 21.40 30.04 1.28
N LYS A 117 20.42 30.85 1.69
CA LYS A 117 19.51 30.51 2.78
C LYS A 117 18.72 29.24 2.48
N LEU A 118 18.13 29.12 1.27
CA LEU A 118 17.43 27.92 0.83
C LEU A 118 18.31 26.69 0.88
N ARG A 119 19.52 26.78 0.34
CA ARG A 119 20.48 25.67 0.34
C ARG A 119 20.86 25.26 1.76
N SER A 120 21.23 26.19 2.61
CA SER A 120 21.60 25.92 4.00
C SER A 120 20.44 25.34 4.81
N GLU A 121 19.22 25.77 4.54
CA GLU A 121 18.01 25.23 5.19
C GLU A 121 17.74 23.80 4.73
N PHE A 122 17.84 23.53 3.42
CA PHE A 122 17.69 22.20 2.88
C PHE A 122 18.77 21.24 3.39
N GLU A 123 20.05 21.65 3.38
CA GLU A 123 21.16 20.87 3.91
C GLU A 123 20.96 20.48 5.38
N HIS A 124 20.35 21.36 6.18
CA HIS A 124 20.01 21.06 7.56
C HIS A 124 19.03 19.87 7.69
N PHE A 125 18.02 19.80 6.82
CA PHE A 125 17.10 18.66 6.79
C PHE A 125 17.76 17.43 6.18
N GLN A 126 18.49 17.59 5.09
CA GLN A 126 19.15 16.49 4.39
C GLN A 126 20.10 15.71 5.30
N VAL A 127 20.99 16.39 6.03
CA VAL A 127 21.93 15.75 6.97
C VAL A 127 21.18 14.97 8.05
N MET A 128 20.04 15.48 8.52
CA MET A 128 19.18 14.80 9.48
C MET A 128 18.60 13.52 8.88
N TRP A 129 18.06 13.57 7.65
CA TRP A 129 17.47 12.40 6.98
C TRP A 129 18.52 11.31 6.71
N GLU A 130 19.69 11.70 6.21
CA GLU A 130 20.82 10.79 5.96
C GLU A 130 21.25 10.10 7.26
N LYS A 131 21.38 10.88 8.36
CA LYS A 131 21.73 10.32 9.67
C LYS A 131 20.70 9.31 10.17
N LEU A 132 19.40 9.59 10.04
CA LEU A 132 18.31 8.69 10.41
C LEU A 132 18.32 7.42 9.57
N ALA A 133 18.48 7.57 8.24
CA ALA A 133 18.54 6.44 7.30
C ALA A 133 19.73 5.52 7.60
N ASP A 134 20.90 6.07 7.86
CA ASP A 134 22.12 5.32 8.19
C ASP A 134 22.03 4.62 9.55
N THR A 135 21.30 5.23 10.52
CA THR A 135 21.21 4.68 11.88
C THR A 135 20.23 3.52 11.97
N TRP A 136 19.03 3.63 11.36
CA TRP A 136 17.96 2.64 11.55
C TRP A 136 17.55 1.89 10.30
N HIS A 137 18.00 2.31 9.12
CA HIS A 137 17.67 1.65 7.84
C HIS A 137 16.16 1.42 7.65
N CYS A 138 15.34 2.34 8.14
CA CYS A 138 13.88 2.28 8.08
C CYS A 138 13.30 3.43 7.25
N PRO A 139 12.04 3.34 6.80
CA PRO A 139 11.38 4.42 6.09
C PRO A 139 11.26 5.68 6.93
N ILE A 140 11.40 6.83 6.28
CA ILE A 140 11.20 8.16 6.86
C ILE A 140 9.99 8.79 6.16
N ILE A 141 9.02 9.27 6.96
CA ILE A 141 7.93 10.12 6.48
C ILE A 141 8.21 11.52 7.00
N GLN A 142 8.38 12.48 6.09
CA GLN A 142 8.62 13.88 6.38
C GLN A 142 7.41 14.71 5.98
N ASP A 143 6.91 15.56 6.87
CA ASP A 143 5.97 16.61 6.47
C ASP A 143 6.72 17.64 5.61
N ASN A 144 6.14 18.00 4.46
CA ASN A 144 6.53 19.24 3.81
C ASN A 144 5.90 20.43 4.54
N PHE A 145 5.88 21.62 3.96
CA PHE A 145 5.44 22.82 4.66
C PHE A 145 4.13 23.34 4.07
N GLU A 146 3.19 23.66 4.97
CA GLU A 146 2.05 24.51 4.64
C GLU A 146 2.51 25.92 4.29
N LEU A 147 1.76 26.64 3.48
CA LEU A 147 2.05 28.03 3.18
C LEU A 147 1.85 28.91 4.43
N PRO A 148 2.64 29.98 4.59
CA PRO A 148 2.41 30.95 5.65
C PRO A 148 1.00 31.54 5.56
N TYR A 149 0.29 31.63 6.68
CA TYR A 149 -1.08 32.14 6.73
C TYR A 149 -1.21 33.64 6.45
N TYR A 150 -0.09 34.35 6.29
CA TYR A 150 -0.02 35.77 5.92
C TYR A 150 1.09 36.03 4.92
N ARG A 151 0.90 37.05 4.10
CA ARG A 151 1.82 37.45 3.03
C ARG A 151 2.25 38.90 3.25
N LEU A 152 3.57 39.13 3.30
CA LEU A 152 4.11 40.48 3.50
C LEU A 152 4.00 41.37 2.24
N MET A 153 4.00 40.74 1.06
CA MET A 153 4.01 41.41 -0.25
C MET A 153 2.69 41.19 -1.01
N GLY A 154 1.63 40.75 -0.32
CA GLY A 154 0.36 40.43 -0.98
C GLY A 154 0.53 39.39 -2.09
N ASN A 155 -0.01 39.64 -3.29
CA ASN A 155 0.08 38.69 -4.41
C ASN A 155 1.52 38.53 -4.94
N GLN A 156 2.37 39.51 -4.74
CA GLN A 156 3.79 39.46 -5.16
C GLN A 156 4.60 38.46 -4.33
N ASP A 157 4.12 38.09 -3.14
CA ASP A 157 4.81 37.16 -2.22
C ASP A 157 5.05 35.77 -2.82
N GLY A 158 4.24 35.34 -3.79
CA GLY A 158 4.43 34.08 -4.52
C GLY A 158 5.33 34.20 -5.75
N ALA A 159 5.64 35.40 -6.21
CA ALA A 159 6.39 35.64 -7.45
C ALA A 159 7.80 36.21 -7.22
N ASP A 160 8.02 36.88 -6.10
CA ASP A 160 9.29 37.51 -5.74
C ASP A 160 10.10 36.63 -4.79
N PHE A 161 11.41 36.54 -4.98
CA PHE A 161 12.30 35.70 -4.17
C PHE A 161 12.42 36.15 -2.71
N HIS A 162 12.00 37.38 -2.36
CA HIS A 162 11.88 37.82 -0.96
C HIS A 162 10.59 37.35 -0.29
N GLY A 163 9.61 36.83 -1.09
CA GLY A 163 8.34 36.35 -0.57
C GLY A 163 8.46 35.04 0.19
N ARG A 164 7.80 34.95 1.34
CA ARG A 164 7.76 33.72 2.13
C ARG A 164 7.04 32.59 1.42
N THR A 165 5.97 32.91 0.69
CA THR A 165 5.24 31.92 -0.15
C THR A 165 6.14 31.36 -1.23
N TRP A 166 6.92 32.21 -1.92
CA TRP A 166 7.91 31.75 -2.89
C TRP A 166 8.95 30.82 -2.26
N TYR A 167 9.49 31.22 -1.10
CA TYR A 167 10.53 30.48 -0.38
C TYR A 167 10.03 29.09 0.05
N VAL A 168 8.84 29.01 0.67
CA VAL A 168 8.24 27.73 1.10
C VAL A 168 7.96 26.82 -0.09
N ASN A 169 7.45 27.36 -1.21
CA ASN A 169 7.23 26.57 -2.43
C ASN A 169 8.56 25.99 -2.98
N ARG A 170 9.64 26.77 -2.95
CA ARG A 170 10.96 26.29 -3.38
C ARG A 170 11.48 25.20 -2.44
N MET A 171 11.31 25.36 -1.12
CA MET A 171 11.70 24.35 -0.14
C MET A 171 10.91 23.04 -0.34
N ASN A 172 9.59 23.14 -0.52
CA ASN A 172 8.75 21.97 -0.80
C ASN A 172 9.16 21.24 -2.09
N GLN A 173 9.57 22.00 -3.13
CA GLN A 173 10.09 21.41 -4.35
C GLN A 173 11.41 20.65 -4.10
N MET A 174 12.35 21.24 -3.32
CA MET A 174 13.61 20.56 -2.98
C MET A 174 13.36 19.27 -2.19
N PHE A 175 12.35 19.25 -1.31
CA PHE A 175 11.94 18.04 -0.59
C PHE A 175 11.38 16.98 -1.56
N ALA A 176 10.56 17.39 -2.53
CA ALA A 176 10.02 16.50 -3.54
C ALA A 176 11.11 15.91 -4.44
N ASP A 177 12.09 16.73 -4.85
CA ASP A 177 13.23 16.29 -5.64
C ASP A 177 14.07 15.25 -4.86
N TYR A 178 14.31 15.47 -3.58
CA TYR A 178 14.99 14.50 -2.70
C TYR A 178 14.20 13.19 -2.58
N ALA A 179 12.89 13.27 -2.37
CA ALA A 179 12.03 12.09 -2.28
C ALA A 179 12.02 11.26 -3.59
N ALA A 180 12.11 11.91 -4.75
CA ALA A 180 12.15 11.22 -6.03
C ALA A 180 13.43 10.37 -6.21
N GLU A 181 14.52 10.74 -5.55
CA GLU A 181 15.82 10.05 -5.60
C GLU A 181 16.00 9.02 -4.48
N HIS A 182 15.17 9.07 -3.39
CA HIS A 182 15.33 8.27 -2.19
C HIS A 182 14.08 7.44 -1.87
N GLN A 183 14.03 6.19 -2.29
CA GLN A 183 12.83 5.32 -2.23
C GLN A 183 12.25 5.10 -0.81
N ASN A 184 13.07 5.18 0.24
CA ASN A 184 12.64 5.02 1.63
C ASN A 184 12.31 6.36 2.31
N PHE A 185 12.32 7.46 1.55
CA PHE A 185 11.94 8.79 2.00
C PHE A 185 10.60 9.20 1.36
N LEU A 186 9.62 9.51 2.19
CA LEU A 186 8.25 9.76 1.78
C LEU A 186 7.81 11.13 2.31
N ILE A 187 7.00 11.82 1.53
CA ILE A 187 6.44 13.10 1.95
C ILE A 187 4.99 12.92 2.38
N ASN A 188 4.67 13.43 3.58
CA ASN A 188 3.30 13.74 3.94
C ASN A 188 3.00 15.17 3.48
N ASP A 189 2.20 15.32 2.43
CA ASP A 189 1.97 16.60 1.75
C ASP A 189 1.05 17.53 2.55
N ILE A 190 1.61 18.19 3.56
CA ILE A 190 0.90 19.19 4.38
C ILE A 190 0.49 20.41 3.55
N CYS A 191 1.26 20.76 2.51
CA CYS A 191 0.91 21.87 1.62
C CYS A 191 -0.45 21.62 0.96
N TYR A 192 -0.64 20.46 0.37
CA TYR A 192 -1.93 20.06 -0.22
C TYR A 192 -3.04 19.96 0.84
N GLN A 193 -2.75 19.32 1.97
CA GLN A 193 -3.75 19.12 3.03
C GLN A 193 -4.26 20.44 3.59
N SER A 194 -3.37 21.38 3.89
CA SER A 194 -3.75 22.70 4.42
C SER A 194 -4.55 23.51 3.41
N ALA A 195 -4.21 23.44 2.12
CA ALA A 195 -4.98 24.09 1.05
C ALA A 195 -6.38 23.46 0.91
N ALA A 196 -6.47 22.13 0.98
CA ALA A 196 -7.75 21.40 0.86
C ALA A 196 -8.66 21.58 2.07
N TYR A 197 -8.09 21.76 3.27
CA TYR A 197 -8.82 22.02 4.51
C TYR A 197 -9.27 23.48 4.59
N GLY A 198 -8.48 24.38 4.06
CA GLY A 198 -8.59 25.83 4.18
C GLY A 198 -7.45 26.38 5.06
N LEU A 199 -6.51 27.10 4.44
CA LEU A 199 -5.27 27.55 5.09
C LEU A 199 -5.52 28.39 6.36
N ASP A 200 -6.53 29.26 6.34
CA ASP A 200 -6.87 30.10 7.49
C ASP A 200 -7.38 29.28 8.68
N GLU A 201 -8.18 28.25 8.41
CA GLU A 201 -8.68 27.33 9.43
C GLU A 201 -7.56 26.40 9.95
N TRP A 202 -6.72 25.91 9.04
CA TRP A 202 -5.58 25.03 9.37
C TRP A 202 -4.60 25.71 10.31
N SER A 203 -4.18 26.94 9.99
CA SER A 203 -3.07 27.63 10.63
C SER A 203 -3.43 28.35 11.94
N ALA A 204 -4.60 28.11 12.52
CA ALA A 204 -5.14 28.79 13.71
C ALA A 204 -4.06 29.31 14.71
N PRO A 205 -3.68 30.63 14.68
CA PRO A 205 -2.54 31.15 15.47
C PRO A 205 -2.68 31.00 16.97
N PHE A 206 -3.93 30.93 17.48
CA PHE A 206 -4.22 30.68 18.89
C PHE A 206 -3.57 29.40 19.39
N PHE A 207 -3.71 28.29 18.65
CA PHE A 207 -3.17 26.99 19.09
C PHE A 207 -1.64 26.98 19.07
N TRP A 208 -1.02 27.66 18.13
CA TRP A 208 0.44 27.84 18.14
C TRP A 208 0.93 28.62 19.36
N HIS A 209 0.34 29.77 19.63
CA HIS A 209 0.80 30.61 20.72
C HIS A 209 0.57 29.98 22.09
N MET A 210 -0.56 29.32 22.28
CA MET A 210 -0.94 28.74 23.56
C MET A 210 -0.36 27.35 23.81
N TYR A 211 -0.27 26.49 22.78
CA TYR A 211 0.02 25.07 22.95
C TYR A 211 1.09 24.54 21.99
N LYS A 212 1.62 25.38 21.11
CA LYS A 212 2.63 25.00 20.11
C LYS A 212 2.15 23.93 19.11
N TYR A 213 0.86 23.88 18.80
CA TYR A 213 0.36 23.12 17.66
C TYR A 213 0.54 23.92 16.37
N SER A 214 1.10 23.28 15.34
CA SER A 214 1.29 23.88 14.00
C SER A 214 -0.03 23.98 13.21
N LEU A 215 -1.07 23.24 13.61
CA LEU A 215 -2.37 23.17 12.99
C LEU A 215 -3.49 23.26 14.04
N CYS A 216 -4.72 23.55 13.60
CA CYS A 216 -5.88 23.54 14.49
C CYS A 216 -6.22 22.10 14.93
N LEU A 217 -6.81 21.95 16.11
CA LEU A 217 -7.13 20.63 16.65
C LEU A 217 -8.05 19.80 15.74
N LYS A 218 -9.03 20.46 15.08
CA LYS A 218 -9.97 19.79 14.18
C LYS A 218 -9.33 19.25 12.90
N ALA A 219 -8.16 19.77 12.50
CA ALA A 219 -7.40 19.28 11.37
C ALA A 219 -6.52 18.05 11.71
N ILE A 220 -6.28 17.79 13.00
CA ILE A 220 -5.46 16.64 13.45
C ILE A 220 -5.96 15.31 12.88
N PRO A 221 -7.28 14.97 12.90
CA PRO A 221 -7.75 13.73 12.29
C PRO A 221 -7.49 13.62 10.79
N TRP A 222 -7.53 14.72 10.05
CA TRP A 222 -7.21 14.76 8.62
C TRP A 222 -5.74 14.41 8.37
N MET A 223 -4.85 15.09 9.08
CA MET A 223 -3.41 14.85 8.96
C MET A 223 -3.05 13.43 9.41
N ALA A 224 -3.54 12.99 10.57
CA ALA A 224 -3.28 11.66 11.09
C ALA A 224 -3.80 10.54 10.15
N HIS A 225 -4.98 10.74 9.53
CA HIS A 225 -5.51 9.82 8.52
C HIS A 225 -4.59 9.74 7.30
N ASN A 226 -4.09 10.87 6.81
CA ASN A 226 -3.19 10.90 5.66
C ASN A 226 -1.85 10.19 5.98
N VAL A 227 -1.24 10.47 7.12
CA VAL A 227 -0.03 9.77 7.60
C VAL A 227 -0.29 8.27 7.74
N ALA A 228 -1.44 7.87 8.30
CA ALA A 228 -1.82 6.47 8.40
C ALA A 228 -1.98 5.80 7.03
N ASN A 229 -2.47 6.52 6.01
CA ASN A 229 -2.58 6.01 4.63
C ASN A 229 -1.20 5.72 4.02
N ILE A 230 -0.21 6.61 4.23
CA ILE A 230 1.17 6.36 3.82
C ILE A 230 1.71 5.10 4.54
N MET A 231 1.56 5.02 5.86
CA MET A 231 2.05 3.89 6.64
C MET A 231 1.39 2.56 6.23
N LYS A 232 0.07 2.54 6.01
CA LYS A 232 -0.62 1.31 5.55
C LYS A 232 -0.13 0.86 4.17
N SER A 233 0.18 1.82 3.28
CA SER A 233 0.73 1.53 1.95
C SER A 233 2.09 0.85 2.05
N LEU A 234 2.98 1.37 2.89
CA LEU A 234 4.28 0.77 3.17
C LEU A 234 4.17 -0.70 3.62
N TYR A 235 3.16 -1.01 4.43
CA TYR A 235 2.96 -2.36 4.96
C TYR A 235 1.98 -3.21 4.14
N GLY A 236 1.72 -2.85 2.88
CA GLY A 236 0.96 -3.67 1.93
C GLY A 236 -0.52 -3.84 2.28
N LYS A 237 -1.12 -2.87 2.98
CA LYS A 237 -2.53 -2.88 3.38
C LYS A 237 -3.45 -2.14 2.40
N ASN A 238 -2.92 -1.65 1.28
CA ASN A 238 -3.71 -0.99 0.25
C ASN A 238 -4.72 -1.91 -0.40
N LYS A 239 -5.81 -1.33 -0.85
CA LYS A 239 -6.77 -1.99 -1.72
C LYS A 239 -6.14 -2.22 -3.10
N LYS A 240 -6.65 -3.22 -3.82
CA LYS A 240 -6.11 -3.64 -5.13
C LYS A 240 -7.12 -3.47 -6.25
N SER A 241 -8.39 -3.45 -5.91
CA SER A 241 -9.47 -3.46 -6.90
C SER A 241 -10.60 -2.51 -6.50
N LEU A 242 -11.15 -1.83 -7.49
CA LEU A 242 -12.37 -1.04 -7.41
C LEU A 242 -13.46 -1.78 -8.15
N VAL A 243 -14.55 -2.09 -7.46
CA VAL A 243 -15.78 -2.66 -8.00
C VAL A 243 -16.81 -1.55 -8.06
N LEU A 244 -17.42 -1.33 -9.20
CA LEU A 244 -18.32 -0.23 -9.48
C LEU A 244 -19.72 -0.75 -9.79
N ASP A 245 -20.73 -0.09 -9.29
CA ASP A 245 -22.05 -0.14 -9.89
C ASP A 245 -22.07 0.67 -11.20
N LEU A 246 -23.15 0.57 -11.96
CA LEU A 246 -23.33 1.25 -13.24
C LEU A 246 -24.30 2.43 -13.13
N ASP A 247 -25.60 2.14 -12.96
CA ASP A 247 -26.67 3.13 -12.95
C ASP A 247 -26.52 4.11 -11.79
N ASN A 248 -26.60 5.41 -12.07
CA ASN A 248 -26.34 6.51 -11.13
C ASN A 248 -24.96 6.51 -10.44
N THR A 249 -24.07 5.62 -10.89
CA THR A 249 -22.67 5.55 -10.42
C THR A 249 -21.69 5.92 -11.54
N LEU A 250 -21.75 5.27 -12.71
CA LEU A 250 -20.92 5.61 -13.88
C LEU A 250 -21.62 6.56 -14.87
N TRP A 251 -22.91 6.63 -14.82
CA TRP A 251 -23.78 7.54 -15.59
C TRP A 251 -25.03 7.85 -14.80
N GLY A 252 -25.73 8.93 -15.14
CA GLY A 252 -27.03 9.22 -14.59
C GLY A 252 -28.13 8.52 -15.39
N GLY A 253 -29.13 7.99 -14.67
CA GLY A 253 -30.20 7.22 -15.25
C GLY A 253 -30.03 5.69 -15.07
N ILE A 254 -31.05 4.96 -15.51
CA ILE A 254 -31.12 3.49 -15.43
C ILE A 254 -31.16 2.95 -16.87
N VAL A 255 -30.07 2.31 -17.28
CA VAL A 255 -29.90 1.89 -18.69
C VAL A 255 -31.01 0.98 -19.19
N GLY A 256 -31.55 0.11 -18.31
CA GLY A 256 -32.64 -0.80 -18.66
C GLY A 256 -34.00 -0.12 -18.88
N ASP A 257 -34.24 1.01 -18.23
CA ASP A 257 -35.50 1.76 -18.29
C ASP A 257 -35.44 2.92 -19.28
N ASP A 258 -34.33 3.66 -19.27
CA ASP A 258 -34.16 4.89 -20.05
C ASP A 258 -33.61 4.64 -21.47
N GLY A 259 -32.96 3.49 -21.68
CA GLY A 259 -32.19 3.17 -22.89
C GLY A 259 -30.80 3.84 -22.89
N PRO A 260 -29.82 3.22 -23.56
CA PRO A 260 -28.45 3.71 -23.55
C PRO A 260 -28.28 5.12 -24.13
N GLU A 261 -29.15 5.52 -25.07
CA GLU A 261 -29.12 6.83 -25.73
C GLU A 261 -29.58 8.00 -24.84
N ASN A 262 -30.26 7.72 -23.73
CA ASN A 262 -30.80 8.74 -22.83
C ASN A 262 -29.99 8.85 -21.51
N LEU A 263 -28.87 8.15 -21.41
CA LEU A 263 -28.02 8.21 -20.23
C LEU A 263 -27.34 9.60 -20.10
N GLU A 264 -27.31 10.09 -18.88
CA GLU A 264 -26.60 11.33 -18.52
C GLU A 264 -25.08 11.05 -18.43
N ILE A 265 -24.39 11.22 -19.57
CA ILE A 265 -22.95 11.05 -19.68
C ILE A 265 -22.39 11.91 -20.81
N GLY A 266 -21.12 12.33 -20.70
CA GLY A 266 -20.44 13.14 -21.71
C GLY A 266 -20.50 14.62 -21.41
N GLN A 267 -20.44 15.48 -22.46
CA GLN A 267 -20.24 16.91 -22.32
C GLN A 267 -21.52 17.75 -22.53
N GLU A 268 -22.64 17.12 -22.83
CA GLU A 268 -23.85 17.82 -23.24
C GLU A 268 -24.63 18.42 -22.07
N THR A 269 -24.57 17.76 -20.89
CA THR A 269 -25.26 18.24 -19.68
C THR A 269 -24.27 18.41 -18.53
N ASN A 270 -24.65 19.25 -17.54
CA ASN A 270 -23.80 19.46 -16.35
C ASN A 270 -23.58 18.16 -15.59
N LEU A 271 -24.62 17.35 -15.43
CA LEU A 271 -24.52 16.06 -14.72
C LEU A 271 -23.72 15.05 -15.53
N GLY A 272 -23.91 14.99 -16.86
CA GLY A 272 -23.11 14.17 -17.76
C GLY A 272 -21.61 14.46 -17.66
N GLN A 273 -21.22 15.75 -17.52
CA GLN A 273 -19.82 16.15 -17.33
C GLN A 273 -19.25 15.61 -16.01
N VAL A 274 -20.02 15.62 -14.93
CA VAL A 274 -19.61 15.07 -13.62
C VAL A 274 -19.30 13.58 -13.74
N TYR A 275 -20.18 12.81 -14.38
CA TYR A 275 -19.94 11.39 -14.60
C TYR A 275 -18.76 11.12 -15.54
N ALA A 276 -18.58 11.92 -16.59
CA ALA A 276 -17.44 11.79 -17.50
C ALA A 276 -16.11 12.07 -16.79
N GLU A 277 -16.08 13.07 -15.89
CA GLU A 277 -14.91 13.36 -15.05
C GLU A 277 -14.62 12.21 -14.08
N PHE A 278 -15.66 11.65 -13.44
CA PHE A 278 -15.52 10.48 -12.58
C PHE A 278 -14.98 9.27 -13.34
N GLN A 279 -15.53 8.97 -14.53
CA GLN A 279 -15.00 7.88 -15.38
C GLN A 279 -13.54 8.12 -15.77
N SER A 280 -13.15 9.36 -16.04
CA SER A 280 -11.75 9.72 -16.37
C SER A 280 -10.82 9.47 -15.19
N TYR A 281 -11.25 9.84 -13.97
CA TYR A 281 -10.53 9.54 -12.73
C TYR A 281 -10.37 8.04 -12.52
N VAL A 282 -11.45 7.27 -12.62
CA VAL A 282 -11.43 5.79 -12.47
C VAL A 282 -10.51 5.15 -13.52
N LYS A 283 -10.57 5.62 -14.77
CA LYS A 283 -9.68 5.12 -15.82
C LYS A 283 -8.21 5.38 -15.52
N SER A 284 -7.90 6.57 -14.97
CA SER A 284 -6.54 6.89 -14.55
C SER A 284 -6.05 5.99 -13.41
N LEU A 285 -6.90 5.57 -12.48
CA LEU A 285 -6.53 4.61 -11.42
C LEU A 285 -6.03 3.27 -11.99
N LYS A 286 -6.55 2.84 -13.15
CA LYS A 286 -6.10 1.63 -13.84
C LYS A 286 -4.62 1.70 -14.22
N ASP A 287 -4.12 2.87 -14.63
CA ASP A 287 -2.73 3.08 -15.02
C ASP A 287 -1.77 2.96 -13.81
N TYR A 288 -2.29 3.18 -12.60
CA TYR A 288 -1.59 2.92 -11.33
C TYR A 288 -1.79 1.50 -10.80
N GLY A 289 -2.38 0.62 -11.62
CA GLY A 289 -2.54 -0.80 -11.32
C GLY A 289 -3.75 -1.13 -10.46
N VAL A 290 -4.73 -0.24 -10.33
CA VAL A 290 -6.01 -0.59 -9.72
C VAL A 290 -6.82 -1.45 -10.70
N MET A 291 -7.28 -2.60 -10.25
CA MET A 291 -8.12 -3.50 -11.04
C MET A 291 -9.56 -3.00 -11.03
N LEU A 292 -10.13 -2.75 -12.21
CA LEU A 292 -11.51 -2.30 -12.34
C LEU A 292 -12.45 -3.48 -12.61
N ASN A 293 -13.57 -3.51 -11.91
CA ASN A 293 -14.61 -4.51 -12.07
C ASN A 293 -16.00 -3.88 -11.92
N VAL A 294 -17.02 -4.57 -12.40
CA VAL A 294 -18.42 -4.15 -12.29
C VAL A 294 -19.22 -5.17 -11.49
N ALA A 295 -20.08 -4.69 -10.59
CA ALA A 295 -21.13 -5.48 -9.94
C ALA A 295 -22.44 -4.69 -9.98
N SER A 296 -23.31 -4.97 -10.93
CA SER A 296 -24.55 -4.24 -11.16
C SER A 296 -25.76 -5.16 -11.31
N LYS A 297 -26.92 -4.71 -10.84
CA LYS A 297 -28.21 -5.36 -11.04
C LYS A 297 -28.81 -4.93 -12.38
N ASN A 298 -28.33 -5.53 -13.45
CA ASN A 298 -28.71 -5.24 -14.82
C ASN A 298 -28.68 -6.52 -15.65
N GLU A 299 -29.42 -6.53 -16.78
CA GLU A 299 -29.13 -7.49 -17.83
C GLU A 299 -27.76 -7.19 -18.46
N GLU A 300 -26.96 -8.22 -18.74
CA GLU A 300 -25.61 -8.07 -19.30
C GLU A 300 -25.61 -7.25 -20.60
N GLU A 301 -26.61 -7.44 -21.45
CA GLU A 301 -26.76 -6.72 -22.72
C GLU A 301 -26.93 -5.20 -22.49
N ASN A 302 -27.76 -4.80 -21.52
CA ASN A 302 -27.98 -3.41 -21.15
C ASN A 302 -26.72 -2.78 -20.54
N ALA A 303 -26.05 -3.50 -19.64
CA ALA A 303 -24.79 -3.06 -19.04
C ALA A 303 -23.72 -2.79 -20.11
N LEU A 304 -23.57 -3.71 -21.07
CA LEU A 304 -22.63 -3.56 -22.18
C LEU A 304 -23.03 -2.42 -23.13
N ALA A 305 -24.34 -2.22 -23.37
CA ALA A 305 -24.83 -1.09 -24.18
C ALA A 305 -24.47 0.25 -23.52
N GLY A 306 -24.70 0.41 -22.21
CA GLY A 306 -24.32 1.60 -21.45
C GLY A 306 -22.81 1.85 -21.48
N LEU A 307 -21.99 0.82 -21.24
CA LEU A 307 -20.52 0.93 -21.30
C LEU A 307 -19.98 1.24 -22.71
N ASN A 308 -20.73 0.85 -23.75
CA ASN A 308 -20.38 1.18 -25.14
C ASN A 308 -20.91 2.56 -25.59
N HIS A 309 -21.59 3.31 -24.70
CA HIS A 309 -22.09 4.64 -25.04
C HIS A 309 -20.97 5.50 -25.65
N PRO A 310 -21.21 6.20 -26.80
CA PRO A 310 -20.14 6.94 -27.51
C PRO A 310 -19.43 7.99 -26.66
N ALA A 311 -20.15 8.70 -25.79
CA ALA A 311 -19.61 9.71 -24.89
C ALA A 311 -18.99 9.15 -23.60
N GLY A 312 -19.08 7.84 -23.34
CA GLY A 312 -18.47 7.20 -22.18
C GLY A 312 -16.95 7.12 -22.31
N VAL A 313 -16.24 7.38 -21.22
CA VAL A 313 -14.76 7.30 -21.14
C VAL A 313 -14.30 5.88 -20.84
N LEU A 314 -14.97 5.20 -19.91
CA LEU A 314 -14.77 3.80 -19.62
C LEU A 314 -15.50 2.93 -20.63
N LYS A 315 -14.83 1.86 -21.06
CA LYS A 315 -15.32 0.88 -22.02
C LYS A 315 -15.28 -0.52 -21.42
N PRO A 316 -16.01 -1.52 -21.97
CA PRO A 316 -15.98 -2.88 -21.44
C PRO A 316 -14.57 -3.46 -21.25
N GLU A 317 -13.63 -3.16 -22.14
CA GLU A 317 -12.23 -3.60 -22.08
C GLU A 317 -11.42 -2.98 -20.95
N ASP A 318 -11.93 -1.95 -20.28
CA ASP A 318 -11.27 -1.37 -19.11
C ASP A 318 -11.48 -2.22 -17.85
N PHE A 319 -12.47 -3.10 -17.87
CA PHE A 319 -12.82 -3.95 -16.72
C PHE A 319 -12.27 -5.37 -16.89
N LEU A 320 -11.83 -5.96 -15.78
CA LEU A 320 -11.41 -7.36 -15.75
C LEU A 320 -12.61 -8.30 -15.72
N ILE A 321 -13.60 -7.98 -14.91
CA ILE A 321 -14.83 -8.76 -14.74
C ILE A 321 -16.03 -7.80 -14.74
N ILE A 322 -17.04 -8.12 -15.53
CA ILE A 322 -18.33 -7.42 -15.55
C ILE A 322 -19.38 -8.43 -15.06
N ALA A 323 -19.83 -8.26 -13.82
CA ALA A 323 -20.89 -9.06 -13.22
C ALA A 323 -22.20 -8.25 -13.25
N ALA A 324 -22.89 -8.27 -14.39
CA ALA A 324 -24.20 -7.67 -14.60
C ALA A 324 -25.23 -8.79 -14.61
N ASN A 325 -26.00 -8.92 -13.53
CA ASN A 325 -27.04 -9.93 -13.34
C ASN A 325 -27.92 -9.55 -12.14
N TRP A 326 -29.00 -10.31 -11.89
CA TRP A 326 -29.95 -10.04 -10.80
C TRP A 326 -29.58 -10.72 -9.46
N GLU A 327 -28.41 -11.32 -9.36
CA GLU A 327 -27.90 -11.83 -8.09
C GLU A 327 -27.53 -10.68 -7.13
N PRO A 328 -27.51 -10.92 -5.80
CA PRO A 328 -27.06 -9.91 -4.85
C PRO A 328 -25.65 -9.40 -5.19
N LYS A 329 -25.44 -8.07 -5.17
CA LYS A 329 -24.12 -7.48 -5.45
C LYS A 329 -23.03 -8.01 -4.52
N SER A 330 -23.36 -8.28 -3.26
CA SER A 330 -22.45 -8.90 -2.29
C SER A 330 -21.89 -10.24 -2.76
N ARG A 331 -22.73 -11.09 -3.39
CA ARG A 331 -22.32 -12.37 -3.96
C ARG A 331 -21.41 -12.18 -5.18
N ASN A 332 -21.80 -11.29 -6.08
CA ASN A 332 -20.99 -10.96 -7.26
C ASN A 332 -19.59 -10.43 -6.87
N ILE A 333 -19.52 -9.57 -5.85
CA ILE A 333 -18.25 -9.04 -5.34
C ILE A 333 -17.36 -10.14 -4.74
N LEU A 334 -17.93 -11.09 -3.99
CA LEU A 334 -17.18 -12.23 -3.47
C LEU A 334 -16.72 -13.18 -4.58
N GLU A 335 -17.54 -13.37 -5.63
CA GLU A 335 -17.15 -14.13 -6.80
C GLU A 335 -16.03 -13.45 -7.60
N ILE A 336 -16.07 -12.12 -7.77
CA ILE A 336 -14.96 -11.32 -8.34
C ILE A 336 -13.68 -11.53 -7.53
N ALA A 337 -13.74 -11.47 -6.20
CA ALA A 337 -12.59 -11.72 -5.34
C ALA A 337 -12.01 -13.12 -5.56
N HIS A 338 -12.88 -14.14 -5.68
CA HIS A 338 -12.50 -15.52 -5.92
C HIS A 338 -11.82 -15.70 -7.29
N GLN A 339 -12.43 -15.20 -8.37
CA GLN A 339 -11.87 -15.28 -9.72
C GLN A 339 -10.54 -14.54 -9.87
N LEU A 340 -10.38 -13.40 -9.17
CA LEU A 340 -9.12 -12.67 -9.13
C LEU A 340 -8.11 -13.27 -8.13
N ASN A 341 -8.48 -14.30 -7.38
CA ASN A 341 -7.66 -14.92 -6.34
C ASN A 341 -7.09 -13.87 -5.35
N ILE A 342 -7.95 -12.95 -4.91
CA ILE A 342 -7.63 -11.93 -3.89
C ILE A 342 -8.62 -12.02 -2.73
N LEU A 343 -8.19 -11.51 -1.57
CA LEU A 343 -9.08 -11.47 -0.41
C LEU A 343 -10.11 -10.33 -0.54
N PRO A 344 -11.32 -10.48 0.03
CA PRO A 344 -12.35 -9.44 0.03
C PRO A 344 -11.87 -8.11 0.60
N ASP A 345 -10.93 -8.13 1.56
CA ASP A 345 -10.34 -6.93 2.14
C ASP A 345 -9.44 -6.13 1.17
N SER A 346 -9.21 -6.64 -0.03
CA SER A 346 -8.50 -5.94 -1.11
C SER A 346 -9.44 -5.15 -2.03
N LEU A 347 -10.76 -5.21 -1.80
CA LEU A 347 -11.78 -4.59 -2.66
C LEU A 347 -12.33 -3.31 -2.05
N VAL A 348 -12.63 -2.34 -2.93
CA VAL A 348 -13.49 -1.18 -2.64
C VAL A 348 -14.71 -1.32 -3.55
N PHE A 349 -15.90 -1.15 -2.99
CA PHE A 349 -17.15 -1.16 -3.74
C PHE A 349 -17.78 0.24 -3.71
N ALA A 350 -17.95 0.84 -4.87
CA ALA A 350 -18.58 2.15 -5.04
C ALA A 350 -19.95 1.99 -5.71
N ASP A 351 -20.97 2.51 -5.04
CA ASP A 351 -22.38 2.38 -5.40
C ASP A 351 -23.14 3.60 -4.84
N ASP A 352 -23.99 4.23 -5.62
CA ASP A 352 -24.79 5.40 -5.20
C ASP A 352 -25.84 5.02 -4.14
N ASN A 353 -26.35 3.78 -4.18
CA ASN A 353 -27.42 3.30 -3.32
C ASN A 353 -26.92 2.92 -1.92
N PRO A 354 -27.31 3.66 -0.86
CA PRO A 354 -26.86 3.35 0.50
C PRO A 354 -27.33 1.97 1.01
N ALA A 355 -28.47 1.46 0.50
CA ALA A 355 -28.95 0.14 0.90
C ALA A 355 -28.06 -0.98 0.34
N GLU A 356 -27.58 -0.88 -0.90
CA GLU A 356 -26.66 -1.84 -1.49
C GLU A 356 -25.29 -1.81 -0.77
N ARG A 357 -24.78 -0.63 -0.46
CA ARG A 357 -23.55 -0.50 0.33
C ARG A 357 -23.66 -1.17 1.70
N GLU A 358 -24.80 -0.98 2.40
CA GLU A 358 -25.03 -1.61 3.71
C GLU A 358 -25.16 -3.13 3.60
N ILE A 359 -25.85 -3.65 2.58
CA ILE A 359 -25.93 -5.10 2.30
C ILE A 359 -24.53 -5.68 2.08
N VAL A 360 -23.69 -4.99 1.30
CA VAL A 360 -22.31 -5.45 1.04
C VAL A 360 -21.48 -5.43 2.32
N ARG A 361 -21.58 -4.42 3.18
CA ARG A 361 -20.88 -4.39 4.48
C ARG A 361 -21.24 -5.57 5.37
N GLN A 362 -22.53 -5.97 5.37
CA GLN A 362 -23.01 -7.07 6.20
C GLN A 362 -22.69 -8.45 5.61
N GLN A 363 -22.82 -8.62 4.30
CA GLN A 363 -22.75 -9.93 3.64
C GLN A 363 -21.41 -10.25 2.99
N ALA A 364 -20.57 -9.25 2.75
CA ALA A 364 -19.23 -9.40 2.19
C ALA A 364 -18.18 -8.78 3.15
N PRO A 365 -17.96 -9.39 4.33
CA PRO A 365 -17.06 -8.85 5.34
C PRO A 365 -15.65 -8.69 4.78
N GLY A 366 -15.04 -7.52 5.07
CA GLY A 366 -13.73 -7.13 4.56
C GLY A 366 -13.79 -6.19 3.35
N VAL A 367 -14.84 -6.24 2.53
CA VAL A 367 -15.04 -5.27 1.44
C VAL A 367 -15.29 -3.89 2.04
N THR A 368 -14.59 -2.89 1.53
CA THR A 368 -14.85 -1.49 1.91
C THR A 368 -15.89 -0.89 0.97
N ALA A 369 -16.97 -0.35 1.52
CA ALA A 369 -18.02 0.31 0.76
C ALA A 369 -18.17 1.77 1.26
N PRO A 370 -17.42 2.75 0.69
CA PRO A 370 -17.42 4.12 1.15
C PRO A 370 -18.76 4.84 0.92
N GLU A 371 -19.02 5.85 1.75
CA GLU A 371 -20.16 6.76 1.58
C GLU A 371 -19.83 7.78 0.48
N ILE A 372 -20.09 7.44 -0.78
CA ILE A 372 -19.69 8.29 -1.91
C ILE A 372 -20.57 9.56 -2.10
N GLY A 373 -21.77 9.58 -1.50
CA GLY A 373 -22.60 10.79 -1.47
C GLY A 373 -23.20 11.15 -2.83
N ARG A 374 -23.03 12.40 -3.24
CA ARG A 374 -23.50 12.92 -4.53
C ARG A 374 -22.44 12.71 -5.62
N PRO A 375 -22.82 12.65 -6.90
CA PRO A 375 -21.88 12.39 -8.00
C PRO A 375 -20.64 13.31 -8.00
N GLU A 376 -20.81 14.61 -7.65
CA GLU A 376 -19.73 15.59 -7.56
C GLU A 376 -18.71 15.28 -6.44
N ASP A 377 -19.07 14.44 -5.49
CA ASP A 377 -18.22 14.08 -4.34
C ASP A 377 -17.49 12.73 -4.55
N TYR A 378 -17.85 11.92 -5.56
CA TYR A 378 -17.32 10.57 -5.76
C TYR A 378 -15.79 10.53 -5.83
N ILE A 379 -15.20 11.39 -6.67
CA ILE A 379 -13.74 11.50 -6.80
C ILE A 379 -13.11 11.84 -5.45
N ARG A 380 -13.63 12.86 -4.77
CA ARG A 380 -13.10 13.31 -3.47
C ARG A 380 -13.13 12.21 -2.42
N VAL A 381 -14.21 11.42 -2.37
CA VAL A 381 -14.35 10.35 -1.38
C VAL A 381 -13.37 9.21 -1.68
N LEU A 382 -13.23 8.80 -2.93
CA LEU A 382 -12.30 7.73 -3.29
C LEU A 382 -10.85 8.16 -3.13
N ASP A 383 -10.49 9.39 -3.52
CA ASP A 383 -9.16 9.96 -3.37
C ASP A 383 -8.77 10.08 -1.89
N ARG A 384 -9.56 10.82 -1.11
CA ARG A 384 -9.23 11.10 0.30
C ARG A 384 -9.45 9.91 1.24
N GLY A 385 -10.19 8.89 0.81
CA GLY A 385 -10.24 7.61 1.51
C GLY A 385 -8.89 6.89 1.54
N GLY A 386 -7.96 7.29 0.65
CA GLY A 386 -6.59 6.77 0.60
C GLY A 386 -6.52 5.27 0.31
N TYR A 387 -7.53 4.70 -0.35
CA TYR A 387 -7.61 3.25 -0.58
C TYR A 387 -6.48 2.72 -1.45
N PHE A 388 -6.03 3.56 -2.38
CA PHE A 388 -5.04 3.22 -3.41
C PHE A 388 -3.75 4.05 -3.27
N GLU A 389 -3.39 4.43 -2.05
CA GLU A 389 -2.21 5.23 -1.73
C GLU A 389 -0.94 4.67 -2.39
N VAL A 390 -0.16 5.51 -3.07
CA VAL A 390 1.04 5.10 -3.80
C VAL A 390 2.29 5.59 -3.07
N THR A 391 3.02 4.68 -2.45
CA THR A 391 4.34 4.96 -1.84
C THR A 391 5.50 4.49 -2.72
N SER A 392 5.22 3.61 -3.67
CA SER A 392 6.14 3.18 -4.72
C SER A 392 5.34 2.64 -5.89
N LEU A 393 5.76 2.92 -7.11
CA LEU A 393 5.11 2.41 -8.32
C LEU A 393 6.12 1.58 -9.13
N SER A 394 6.07 0.27 -8.95
CA SER A 394 6.91 -0.66 -9.70
C SER A 394 6.33 -0.91 -11.11
N GLU A 395 7.15 -1.43 -12.01
CA GLU A 395 6.69 -1.89 -13.32
C GLU A 395 5.62 -2.98 -13.22
N ASP A 396 5.77 -3.89 -12.24
CA ASP A 396 4.76 -4.91 -11.92
C ASP A 396 3.42 -4.32 -11.46
N ASP A 397 3.44 -3.17 -10.74
CA ASP A 397 2.21 -2.50 -10.36
C ASP A 397 1.49 -1.93 -11.59
N ARG A 398 2.22 -1.33 -12.54
CA ARG A 398 1.67 -0.84 -13.81
C ARG A 398 1.10 -1.95 -14.68
N LYS A 399 1.80 -3.09 -14.77
CA LYS A 399 1.37 -4.26 -15.55
C LYS A 399 0.34 -5.15 -14.86
N ARG A 400 -0.12 -4.78 -13.65
CA ARG A 400 -1.02 -5.63 -12.83
C ARG A 400 -2.28 -6.03 -13.61
N ASN A 401 -2.94 -5.10 -14.28
CA ASN A 401 -4.16 -5.39 -15.04
C ASN A 401 -3.91 -6.42 -16.16
N GLU A 402 -2.81 -6.30 -16.90
CA GLU A 402 -2.42 -7.25 -17.95
C GLU A 402 -2.16 -8.65 -17.37
N MET A 403 -1.45 -8.71 -16.24
CA MET A 403 -1.17 -9.97 -15.54
C MET A 403 -2.45 -10.67 -15.06
N TYR A 404 -3.43 -9.91 -14.55
CA TYR A 404 -4.71 -10.49 -14.12
C TYR A 404 -5.61 -10.89 -15.30
N GLN A 405 -5.59 -10.14 -16.40
CA GLN A 405 -6.24 -10.58 -17.65
C GLN A 405 -5.64 -11.89 -18.16
N ALA A 406 -4.32 -12.03 -18.12
CA ALA A 406 -3.65 -13.27 -18.47
C ALA A 406 -4.07 -14.43 -17.55
N ASN A 407 -4.25 -14.17 -16.22
CA ASN A 407 -4.74 -15.18 -15.28
C ASN A 407 -6.16 -15.65 -15.62
N LEU A 408 -7.07 -14.72 -15.91
CA LEU A 408 -8.45 -15.09 -16.33
C LEU A 408 -8.46 -15.90 -17.64
N LYS A 409 -7.54 -15.61 -18.58
CA LYS A 409 -7.37 -16.44 -19.79
C LYS A 409 -6.86 -17.84 -19.44
N ARG A 410 -5.95 -17.97 -18.47
CA ARG A 410 -5.42 -19.26 -17.98
C ARG A 410 -6.52 -20.12 -17.35
N GLU A 411 -7.38 -19.52 -16.51
CA GLU A 411 -8.50 -20.23 -15.88
C GLU A 411 -9.50 -20.75 -16.94
N LYS A 412 -9.82 -19.92 -17.93
CA LYS A 412 -10.65 -20.34 -19.07
C LYS A 412 -10.00 -21.49 -19.85
N ALA A 413 -8.68 -21.40 -20.09
CA ALA A 413 -7.94 -22.46 -20.78
C ALA A 413 -7.91 -23.76 -19.95
N GLN A 414 -7.69 -23.68 -18.63
CA GLN A 414 -7.70 -24.82 -17.72
C GLN A 414 -9.00 -25.62 -17.81
N ALA A 415 -10.15 -24.95 -17.92
CA ALA A 415 -11.46 -25.59 -18.01
C ALA A 415 -11.61 -26.50 -19.25
N SER A 416 -10.75 -26.37 -20.25
CA SER A 416 -10.74 -27.22 -21.45
C SER A 416 -9.92 -28.50 -21.33
N PHE A 417 -9.16 -28.67 -20.24
CA PHE A 417 -8.32 -29.85 -20.00
C PHE A 417 -8.96 -30.78 -18.97
N ALA A 418 -8.89 -32.09 -19.23
CA ALA A 418 -9.38 -33.11 -18.30
C ALA A 418 -8.34 -33.44 -17.20
N ASP A 419 -7.04 -33.29 -17.50
CA ASP A 419 -5.91 -33.53 -16.59
C ASP A 419 -5.15 -32.24 -16.30
N TYR A 420 -4.96 -31.96 -15.02
CA TYR A 420 -4.25 -30.76 -14.57
C TYR A 420 -2.77 -30.75 -14.94
N ALA A 421 -2.10 -31.90 -14.91
CA ALA A 421 -0.70 -32.01 -15.31
C ALA A 421 -0.51 -31.74 -16.82
N GLU A 422 -1.47 -32.15 -17.66
CA GLU A 422 -1.47 -31.85 -19.08
C GLU A 422 -1.67 -30.34 -19.32
N TYR A 423 -2.57 -29.72 -18.57
CA TYR A 423 -2.75 -28.26 -18.59
C TYR A 423 -1.45 -27.54 -18.23
N LEU A 424 -0.78 -27.90 -17.12
CA LEU A 424 0.47 -27.26 -16.73
C LEU A 424 1.56 -27.37 -17.81
N ARG A 425 1.73 -28.53 -18.43
CA ARG A 425 2.70 -28.70 -19.55
C ARG A 425 2.34 -27.82 -20.75
N SER A 426 1.04 -27.61 -20.98
CA SER A 426 0.58 -26.77 -22.10
C SER A 426 0.88 -25.28 -21.91
N LEU A 427 1.28 -24.85 -20.71
CA LEU A 427 1.60 -23.45 -20.43
C LEU A 427 2.99 -23.04 -20.95
N ASP A 428 3.88 -23.98 -21.24
CA ASP A 428 5.26 -23.74 -21.68
C ASP A 428 6.00 -22.81 -20.70
N MET A 429 5.97 -23.18 -19.40
CA MET A 429 6.47 -22.33 -18.32
C MET A 429 7.99 -22.31 -18.28
N LYS A 430 8.55 -21.09 -18.12
CA LYS A 430 9.96 -20.85 -17.89
C LYS A 430 10.17 -20.04 -16.63
N ALA A 431 11.11 -20.46 -15.79
CA ALA A 431 11.47 -19.73 -14.59
C ALA A 431 12.95 -19.34 -14.60
N THR A 432 13.23 -18.12 -14.17
CA THR A 432 14.58 -17.69 -13.78
C THR A 432 14.65 -17.71 -12.26
N ILE A 433 15.52 -18.58 -11.69
CA ILE A 433 15.70 -18.68 -10.23
C ILE A 433 17.16 -18.41 -9.92
N ARG A 434 17.45 -17.28 -9.24
CA ARG A 434 18.82 -16.81 -8.95
C ARG A 434 18.91 -16.18 -7.58
N SER A 435 20.16 -15.99 -7.10
CA SER A 435 20.44 -15.16 -5.92
C SER A 435 19.98 -13.72 -6.15
N PHE A 436 19.71 -12.99 -5.07
CA PHE A 436 19.20 -11.62 -5.18
C PHE A 436 20.13 -10.72 -6.01
N GLU A 437 19.55 -10.02 -6.95
CA GLU A 437 20.21 -9.07 -7.83
C GLU A 437 19.76 -7.64 -7.52
N PRO A 438 20.64 -6.61 -7.60
CA PRO A 438 20.33 -5.23 -7.25
C PRO A 438 19.06 -4.68 -7.91
N VAL A 439 18.83 -5.03 -9.18
CA VAL A 439 17.67 -4.58 -9.95
C VAL A 439 16.33 -5.05 -9.39
N TYR A 440 16.32 -6.14 -8.61
CA TYR A 440 15.10 -6.72 -8.03
C TYR A 440 14.93 -6.46 -6.54
N MET A 441 15.90 -5.84 -5.83
CA MET A 441 15.85 -5.65 -4.36
C MET A 441 14.59 -4.89 -3.91
N ALA A 442 14.25 -3.80 -4.56
CA ALA A 442 13.04 -3.04 -4.28
C ALA A 442 11.77 -3.89 -4.46
N ARG A 443 11.72 -4.70 -5.53
CA ARG A 443 10.59 -5.59 -5.80
C ARG A 443 10.49 -6.72 -4.78
N ILE A 444 11.61 -7.30 -4.37
CA ILE A 444 11.68 -8.33 -3.33
C ILE A 444 11.15 -7.77 -2.01
N ALA A 445 11.64 -6.60 -1.58
CA ALA A 445 11.15 -5.92 -0.38
C ALA A 445 9.64 -5.65 -0.45
N GLN A 446 9.15 -5.17 -1.60
CA GLN A 446 7.72 -4.96 -1.83
C GLN A 446 6.91 -6.26 -1.68
N LEU A 447 7.41 -7.39 -2.20
CA LEU A 447 6.75 -8.69 -2.07
C LEU A 447 6.65 -9.15 -0.63
N THR A 448 7.68 -8.94 0.22
CA THR A 448 7.63 -9.30 1.65
C THR A 448 6.50 -8.55 2.36
N ASN A 449 6.22 -7.31 1.95
CA ASN A 449 5.18 -6.48 2.54
C ASN A 449 3.77 -6.75 1.96
N LYS A 450 3.67 -7.08 0.65
CA LYS A 450 2.38 -7.27 -0.05
C LYS A 450 1.86 -8.72 -0.06
N SER A 451 2.70 -9.75 0.22
CA SER A 451 2.29 -11.16 0.21
C SER A 451 1.77 -11.59 1.59
N ASN A 452 0.48 -11.96 1.66
CA ASN A 452 -0.18 -12.33 2.91
C ASN A 452 -0.71 -13.77 2.91
N GLN A 453 -1.17 -14.28 1.77
CA GLN A 453 -1.78 -15.60 1.66
C GLN A 453 -0.71 -16.70 1.59
N PHE A 454 0.25 -16.54 0.71
CA PHE A 454 1.40 -17.44 0.62
C PHE A 454 2.64 -16.74 1.19
N ASN A 455 2.74 -16.74 2.50
CA ASN A 455 3.91 -16.29 3.26
C ASN A 455 3.98 -17.10 4.55
N LEU A 456 4.99 -17.95 4.66
CA LEU A 456 5.08 -18.96 5.70
C LEU A 456 5.43 -18.37 7.07
N THR A 457 6.27 -17.34 7.11
CA THR A 457 6.74 -16.71 8.36
C THR A 457 6.20 -15.30 8.56
N THR A 458 5.57 -14.72 7.53
CA THR A 458 4.99 -13.37 7.52
C THR A 458 5.96 -12.24 7.87
N GLN A 459 7.27 -12.49 7.77
CA GLN A 459 8.29 -11.47 7.98
C GLN A 459 8.18 -10.40 6.89
N ARG A 460 8.32 -9.14 7.31
CA ARG A 460 8.27 -7.97 6.44
C ARG A 460 9.60 -7.25 6.52
N MET A 461 10.19 -6.98 5.38
CA MET A 461 11.56 -6.47 5.30
C MET A 461 11.61 -5.19 4.49
N THR A 462 12.49 -4.28 4.90
CA THR A 462 12.86 -3.10 4.12
C THR A 462 13.82 -3.50 3.02
N GLN A 463 13.99 -2.63 2.01
CA GLN A 463 14.98 -2.86 0.96
C GLN A 463 16.40 -2.97 1.53
N ALA A 464 16.76 -2.11 2.50
CA ALA A 464 18.07 -2.15 3.14
C ALA A 464 18.35 -3.49 3.85
N GLN A 465 17.33 -4.06 4.52
CA GLN A 465 17.45 -5.41 5.13
C GLN A 465 17.64 -6.49 4.06
N ILE A 466 16.95 -6.39 2.93
CA ILE A 466 17.11 -7.31 1.80
C ILE A 466 18.53 -7.20 1.22
N GLU A 467 19.04 -5.99 1.02
CA GLU A 467 20.40 -5.73 0.54
C GLU A 467 21.47 -6.26 1.49
N GLN A 468 21.28 -6.06 2.79
CA GLN A 468 22.17 -6.60 3.81
C GLN A 468 22.22 -8.14 3.77
N MET A 469 21.07 -8.81 3.69
CA MET A 469 21.01 -10.27 3.60
C MET A 469 21.61 -10.79 2.29
N ALA A 470 21.46 -10.05 1.19
CA ALA A 470 22.07 -10.42 -0.08
C ALA A 470 23.60 -10.30 -0.09
N ALA A 471 24.15 -9.40 0.73
CA ALA A 471 25.60 -9.20 0.87
C ALA A 471 26.25 -10.10 1.94
N ASP A 472 25.46 -10.83 2.72
CA ASP A 472 25.94 -11.68 3.83
C ASP A 472 25.97 -13.16 3.41
N ASP A 473 27.16 -13.74 3.33
CA ASP A 473 27.39 -15.15 2.96
C ASP A 473 26.74 -16.15 3.92
N SER A 474 26.25 -15.71 5.08
CA SER A 474 25.48 -16.57 5.99
C SER A 474 24.05 -16.83 5.49
N TYR A 475 23.61 -16.18 4.40
CA TYR A 475 22.29 -16.39 3.81
C TYR A 475 22.38 -17.01 2.42
N ILE A 476 21.43 -17.90 2.13
CA ILE A 476 21.08 -18.32 0.77
C ILE A 476 19.81 -17.54 0.40
N THR A 477 19.91 -16.68 -0.62
CA THR A 477 18.82 -15.85 -1.08
C THR A 477 18.44 -16.26 -2.50
N LEU A 478 17.14 -16.51 -2.74
CA LEU A 478 16.64 -16.87 -4.06
C LEU A 478 15.42 -16.02 -4.39
N TYR A 479 15.41 -15.44 -5.59
CA TYR A 479 14.19 -14.95 -6.22
C TYR A 479 13.81 -15.83 -7.40
N GLY A 480 12.52 -15.93 -7.67
CA GLY A 480 11.99 -16.66 -8.83
C GLY A 480 11.10 -15.78 -9.67
N LYS A 481 11.42 -15.68 -10.97
CA LYS A 481 10.54 -15.12 -12.01
C LYS A 481 9.86 -16.27 -12.73
N LEU A 482 8.63 -16.03 -13.20
CA LEU A 482 7.90 -17.02 -13.99
C LEU A 482 7.26 -16.36 -15.21
N GLU A 483 7.52 -16.92 -16.39
CA GLU A 483 6.83 -16.58 -17.62
C GLU A 483 6.16 -17.81 -18.24
N ASP A 484 5.13 -17.61 -19.00
CA ASP A 484 4.45 -18.66 -19.75
C ASP A 484 3.85 -18.09 -21.06
N LYS A 485 3.21 -18.93 -21.87
CA LYS A 485 2.62 -18.51 -23.17
C LYS A 485 1.62 -17.35 -23.09
N PHE A 486 1.09 -17.02 -21.90
CA PHE A 486 0.15 -15.90 -21.70
C PHE A 486 0.85 -14.63 -21.23
N GLY A 487 2.13 -14.69 -20.82
CA GLY A 487 2.93 -13.51 -20.46
C GLY A 487 3.86 -13.70 -19.27
N ASP A 488 4.67 -12.66 -19.01
CA ASP A 488 5.61 -12.58 -17.88
C ASP A 488 4.86 -12.19 -16.59
N ASN A 489 5.04 -12.97 -15.53
CA ASN A 489 4.48 -12.70 -14.21
C ASN A 489 5.46 -11.90 -13.30
N GLY A 490 6.66 -11.58 -13.79
CA GLY A 490 7.71 -10.90 -13.03
C GLY A 490 8.27 -11.73 -11.88
N VAL A 491 8.84 -11.06 -10.86
CA VAL A 491 9.31 -11.73 -9.64
C VAL A 491 8.10 -12.16 -8.82
N VAL A 492 7.96 -13.48 -8.62
CA VAL A 492 6.77 -14.10 -8.03
C VAL A 492 7.06 -14.93 -6.78
N SER A 493 8.29 -15.37 -6.55
CA SER A 493 8.68 -16.12 -5.35
C SER A 493 9.98 -15.61 -4.76
N VAL A 494 10.10 -15.68 -3.43
CA VAL A 494 11.29 -15.28 -2.68
C VAL A 494 11.53 -16.29 -1.58
N VAL A 495 12.79 -16.78 -1.49
CA VAL A 495 13.27 -17.63 -0.40
C VAL A 495 14.51 -16.99 0.22
N ILE A 496 14.54 -16.91 1.55
CA ILE A 496 15.71 -16.50 2.34
C ILE A 496 15.96 -17.61 3.36
N ALA A 497 17.10 -18.26 3.28
CA ALA A 497 17.51 -19.27 4.22
C ALA A 497 18.83 -18.88 4.88
N GLN A 498 18.89 -18.90 6.21
CA GLN A 498 20.08 -18.63 7.02
C GLN A 498 20.85 -19.91 7.22
N ARG A 499 22.16 -19.87 7.00
CA ARG A 499 23.07 -20.99 7.15
C ARG A 499 23.59 -21.05 8.60
N GLU A 500 23.45 -22.19 9.23
CA GLU A 500 23.98 -22.46 10.58
C GLU A 500 24.69 -23.82 10.57
N GLU A 501 26.03 -23.82 10.54
CA GLU A 501 26.86 -25.05 10.43
C GLU A 501 26.45 -25.92 9.23
N LYS A 502 25.79 -27.06 9.46
CA LYS A 502 25.31 -28.00 8.45
C LYS A 502 23.82 -27.91 8.18
N ALA A 503 23.16 -26.89 8.69
CA ALA A 503 21.73 -26.65 8.52
C ALA A 503 21.44 -25.33 7.82
N ALA A 504 20.35 -25.29 7.10
CA ALA A 504 19.75 -24.04 6.56
C ALA A 504 18.37 -23.83 7.18
N HIS A 505 18.12 -22.64 7.66
CA HIS A 505 16.86 -22.24 8.29
C HIS A 505 16.11 -21.28 7.39
N ILE A 506 14.99 -21.70 6.79
CA ILE A 506 14.16 -20.86 5.92
C ILE A 506 13.51 -19.78 6.78
N ARG A 507 14.08 -18.57 6.75
CA ARG A 507 13.57 -17.40 7.47
C ARG A 507 12.38 -16.78 6.77
N LEU A 508 12.36 -16.85 5.44
CA LEU A 508 11.26 -16.36 4.61
C LEU A 508 11.06 -17.30 3.42
N TRP A 509 9.82 -17.68 3.18
CA TRP A 509 9.36 -18.19 1.89
C TRP A 509 8.00 -17.62 1.60
N LEU A 510 7.92 -16.90 0.51
CA LEU A 510 6.68 -16.31 0.02
C LEU A 510 6.52 -16.52 -1.48
N MET A 511 5.27 -16.46 -1.91
CA MET A 511 4.91 -16.51 -3.33
C MET A 511 3.72 -15.59 -3.62
N SER A 512 3.71 -15.02 -4.82
CA SER A 512 2.59 -14.22 -5.30
C SER A 512 1.36 -15.09 -5.55
N CYS A 513 0.18 -14.60 -5.15
CA CYS A 513 -1.09 -15.30 -5.43
C CYS A 513 -1.36 -15.52 -6.93
N ARG A 514 -0.68 -14.78 -7.81
CA ARG A 514 -0.80 -14.88 -9.28
C ARG A 514 -0.31 -16.20 -9.85
N VAL A 515 0.59 -16.90 -9.16
CA VAL A 515 1.23 -18.13 -9.66
C VAL A 515 0.99 -19.37 -8.79
N LEU A 516 0.01 -19.28 -7.91
CA LEU A 516 -0.37 -20.43 -7.08
C LEU A 516 -0.81 -21.61 -7.94
N LYS A 517 -0.50 -22.83 -7.47
CA LYS A 517 -0.81 -24.11 -8.14
C LYS A 517 -0.13 -24.30 -9.52
N ARG A 518 1.02 -23.65 -9.76
CA ARG A 518 1.79 -23.82 -11.01
C ARG A 518 3.13 -24.51 -10.80
N ASP A 519 3.29 -25.20 -9.69
CA ASP A 519 4.52 -25.94 -9.32
C ASP A 519 5.79 -25.06 -9.20
N MET A 520 5.63 -23.72 -9.12
CA MET A 520 6.75 -22.80 -8.88
C MET A 520 7.44 -23.08 -7.55
N GLU A 521 6.69 -23.53 -6.54
CA GLU A 521 7.20 -23.98 -5.25
C GLU A 521 8.13 -25.19 -5.38
N LEU A 522 7.86 -26.10 -6.31
CA LEU A 522 8.71 -27.26 -6.56
C LEU A 522 10.04 -26.86 -7.20
N ALA A 523 10.00 -25.96 -8.19
CA ALA A 523 11.18 -25.42 -8.84
C ALA A 523 12.07 -24.62 -7.85
N MET A 524 11.46 -23.80 -6.98
CA MET A 524 12.18 -23.07 -5.93
C MET A 524 12.82 -24.00 -4.89
N LEU A 525 12.14 -25.11 -4.52
CA LEU A 525 12.70 -26.10 -3.61
C LEU A 525 13.89 -26.81 -4.23
N ASP A 526 13.78 -27.24 -5.49
CA ASP A 526 14.85 -27.95 -6.20
C ASP A 526 16.12 -27.10 -6.22
N GLU A 527 16.01 -25.82 -6.55
CA GLU A 527 17.14 -24.88 -6.55
C GLU A 527 17.70 -24.64 -5.13
N LEU A 528 16.81 -24.46 -4.12
CA LEU A 528 17.25 -24.29 -2.74
C LEU A 528 18.06 -25.52 -2.25
N VAL A 529 17.60 -26.74 -2.54
CA VAL A 529 18.31 -27.98 -2.14
C VAL A 529 19.65 -28.08 -2.85
N GLU A 530 19.72 -27.75 -4.14
CA GLU A 530 20.96 -27.75 -4.92
C GLU A 530 21.99 -26.79 -4.31
N ARG A 531 21.58 -25.51 -4.01
CA ARG A 531 22.46 -24.56 -3.30
C ARG A 531 22.90 -25.03 -1.92
N CYS A 532 22.01 -25.69 -1.18
CA CYS A 532 22.33 -26.25 0.11
C CYS A 532 23.37 -27.39 -0.02
N GLN A 533 23.23 -28.30 -0.99
CA GLN A 533 24.17 -29.38 -1.25
C GLN A 533 25.56 -28.86 -1.66
N GLU A 534 25.61 -27.84 -2.56
CA GLU A 534 26.86 -27.17 -2.94
C GLU A 534 27.57 -26.53 -1.75
N ALA A 535 26.79 -25.99 -0.79
CA ALA A 535 27.28 -25.37 0.44
C ALA A 535 27.61 -26.39 1.57
N GLY A 536 27.44 -27.70 1.31
CA GLY A 536 27.68 -28.77 2.32
C GLY A 536 26.63 -28.82 3.44
N ILE A 537 25.44 -28.30 3.21
CA ILE A 537 24.32 -28.29 4.16
C ILE A 537 23.58 -29.64 4.04
N GLU A 538 23.37 -30.29 5.17
CA GLU A 538 22.76 -31.62 5.26
C GLU A 538 21.27 -31.58 5.58
N GLU A 539 20.80 -30.48 6.24
CA GLU A 539 19.43 -30.36 6.73
C GLU A 539 18.84 -28.96 6.40
N ILE A 540 17.58 -28.93 5.98
CA ILE A 540 16.83 -27.69 5.75
C ILE A 540 15.66 -27.68 6.72
N TYR A 541 15.57 -26.61 7.52
CA TYR A 541 14.47 -26.38 8.45
C TYR A 541 13.49 -25.33 7.88
N GLY A 542 12.21 -25.69 7.87
CA GLY A 542 11.11 -24.82 7.46
C GLY A 542 10.26 -24.41 8.67
N TYR A 543 9.80 -23.18 8.68
CA TYR A 543 9.00 -22.60 9.76
C TYR A 543 7.66 -22.11 9.20
N TYR A 544 6.58 -22.44 9.90
CA TYR A 544 5.26 -21.90 9.61
C TYR A 544 4.69 -21.24 10.84
N TYR A 545 4.29 -19.97 10.69
CA TYR A 545 3.62 -19.18 11.72
C TYR A 545 2.22 -18.82 11.23
N PRO A 546 1.14 -19.37 11.86
CA PRO A 546 -0.22 -19.18 11.39
C PRO A 546 -0.70 -17.73 11.55
N THR A 547 -1.44 -17.28 10.56
CA THR A 547 -2.16 -16.01 10.59
C THR A 547 -3.57 -16.21 10.04
N ALA A 548 -4.45 -15.23 10.24
CA ALA A 548 -5.80 -15.28 9.66
C ALA A 548 -5.81 -15.39 8.12
N LYS A 549 -4.68 -15.06 7.45
CA LYS A 549 -4.60 -14.95 5.99
C LYS A 549 -3.79 -16.06 5.31
N ASN A 550 -2.90 -16.76 6.03
CA ASN A 550 -1.98 -17.75 5.43
C ASN A 550 -2.33 -19.22 5.72
N ASN A 551 -3.56 -19.49 6.15
CA ASN A 551 -3.97 -20.87 6.46
C ASN A 551 -3.83 -21.84 5.28
N MET A 552 -3.87 -21.34 4.04
CA MET A 552 -3.69 -22.15 2.84
C MET A 552 -2.32 -22.85 2.77
N VAL A 553 -1.29 -22.28 3.40
CA VAL A 553 0.09 -22.84 3.41
C VAL A 553 0.42 -23.66 4.66
N ARG A 554 -0.57 -23.95 5.51
CA ARG A 554 -0.36 -24.72 6.74
C ARG A 554 0.25 -26.10 6.51
N LYS A 555 -0.07 -26.77 5.40
CA LYS A 555 0.42 -28.09 5.03
C LYS A 555 1.59 -28.08 4.05
N PHE A 556 2.01 -26.91 3.62
CA PHE A 556 2.96 -26.67 2.55
C PHE A 556 4.25 -27.51 2.68
N TYR A 557 4.93 -27.43 3.81
CA TYR A 557 6.16 -28.20 4.00
C TYR A 557 5.94 -29.71 3.95
N GLY A 558 4.80 -30.20 4.48
CA GLY A 558 4.46 -31.63 4.39
C GLY A 558 4.23 -32.09 2.95
N GLU A 559 3.57 -31.25 2.14
CA GLU A 559 3.35 -31.50 0.71
C GLU A 559 4.67 -31.50 -0.08
N LEU A 560 5.65 -30.71 0.37
CA LEU A 560 7.01 -30.68 -0.17
C LEU A 560 7.91 -31.81 0.39
N GLY A 561 7.40 -32.72 1.21
CA GLY A 561 8.14 -33.87 1.71
C GLY A 561 9.00 -33.61 2.94
N PHE A 562 8.83 -32.48 3.61
CA PHE A 562 9.45 -32.25 4.91
C PHE A 562 8.77 -33.07 6.00
N GLY A 563 9.56 -33.61 6.92
CA GLY A 563 9.07 -34.23 8.14
C GLY A 563 8.77 -33.17 9.20
N LYS A 564 7.61 -33.29 9.88
CA LYS A 564 7.22 -32.36 10.97
C LYS A 564 8.04 -32.66 12.22
N CYS A 565 8.74 -31.66 12.77
CA CYS A 565 9.54 -31.79 13.99
C CYS A 565 8.76 -31.42 15.24
N SER A 566 8.02 -30.29 15.19
CA SER A 566 7.25 -29.78 16.33
C SER A 566 6.08 -28.91 15.89
N GLU A 567 5.11 -28.75 16.78
CA GLU A 567 4.03 -27.76 16.69
C GLU A 567 3.67 -27.33 18.11
N ASP A 568 3.53 -26.01 18.33
CA ASP A 568 3.11 -25.46 19.62
C ASP A 568 1.58 -25.27 19.68
N GLU A 569 1.09 -24.81 20.84
CA GLU A 569 -0.35 -24.55 21.06
C GLU A 569 -0.91 -23.42 20.18
N ALA A 570 -0.05 -22.50 19.72
CA ALA A 570 -0.44 -21.43 18.80
C ALA A 570 -0.49 -21.90 17.33
N GLY A 571 -0.07 -23.15 17.07
CA GLY A 571 0.00 -23.75 15.74
C GLY A 571 1.26 -23.39 14.95
N ASN A 572 2.26 -22.75 15.59
CA ASN A 572 3.58 -22.59 14.98
C ASN A 572 4.22 -23.95 14.81
N SER A 573 4.77 -24.23 13.63
CA SER A 573 5.34 -25.54 13.36
C SER A 573 6.71 -25.45 12.71
N VAL A 574 7.55 -26.45 13.07
CA VAL A 574 8.90 -26.61 12.54
C VAL A 574 8.96 -27.92 11.75
N TRP A 575 9.57 -27.85 10.59
CA TRP A 575 9.68 -28.95 9.64
C TRP A 575 11.12 -29.12 9.20
N LYS A 576 11.50 -30.34 8.81
CA LYS A 576 12.86 -30.67 8.38
C LYS A 576 12.87 -31.51 7.10
N LEU A 577 13.78 -31.18 6.20
CA LEU A 577 14.12 -31.94 5.01
C LEU A 577 15.62 -32.28 5.03
N ASN A 578 15.98 -33.55 4.75
CA ASN A 578 17.38 -33.94 4.52
C ASN A 578 17.72 -33.69 3.04
N THR A 579 18.88 -33.10 2.78
CA THR A 579 19.35 -32.82 1.41
C THR A 579 19.93 -34.07 0.75
N ALA A 580 20.43 -35.05 1.54
CA ALA A 580 20.94 -36.31 1.02
C ALA A 580 19.82 -37.17 0.44
N GLY A 581 19.98 -37.60 -0.80
CA GLY A 581 18.99 -38.44 -1.50
C GLY A 581 17.74 -37.69 -1.96
N TYR A 582 17.77 -36.34 -1.97
CA TYR A 582 16.69 -35.53 -2.53
C TYR A 582 16.62 -35.72 -4.06
N GLU A 583 15.44 -35.99 -4.56
CA GLU A 583 15.16 -36.07 -6.00
C GLU A 583 14.40 -34.84 -6.43
N LYS A 584 14.80 -34.22 -7.57
CA LYS A 584 14.11 -33.04 -8.12
C LYS A 584 12.65 -33.34 -8.38
N ARG A 585 11.79 -32.41 -8.02
CA ARG A 585 10.33 -32.58 -8.03
C ARG A 585 9.63 -31.73 -9.12
N ASN A 586 10.30 -30.72 -9.63
CA ASN A 586 9.80 -29.94 -10.74
C ASN A 586 9.94 -30.72 -12.06
N HIS A 587 8.82 -30.89 -12.77
CA HIS A 587 8.76 -31.61 -14.04
C HIS A 587 8.05 -30.83 -15.16
N VAL A 588 7.59 -29.60 -14.88
CA VAL A 588 6.74 -28.82 -15.78
C VAL A 588 7.27 -27.44 -16.11
N ILE A 589 8.26 -26.95 -15.32
CA ILE A 589 8.88 -25.64 -15.52
C ILE A 589 10.31 -25.82 -16.01
N GLU A 590 10.67 -25.19 -17.14
CA GLU A 590 12.05 -25.06 -17.57
C GLU A 590 12.74 -23.99 -16.72
N VAL A 591 13.80 -24.35 -15.98
CA VAL A 591 14.48 -23.46 -15.05
C VAL A 591 15.81 -23.00 -15.65
N GLU A 592 15.99 -21.67 -15.73
CA GLU A 592 17.29 -21.01 -15.96
C GLU A 592 17.84 -20.56 -14.60
N SER A 593 18.93 -21.13 -14.17
CA SER A 593 19.61 -20.85 -12.90
C SER A 593 20.80 -19.88 -13.09
#